data_323ac5a7c76b7c35893628aeff7fb137
#
_entry.id   323ac5a7c76b7c35893628aeff7fb137
#
_cell.length_a   1.000
_cell.length_b   1.000
_cell.length_c   1.000
_cell.angle_alpha   90.00
_cell.angle_beta   90.00
_cell.angle_gamma   90.00
#
_symmetry.space_group_name_H-M   'P 1'
#
loop_
_entity.id
_entity.type
_entity.pdbx_description
1 polymer ?
#
loop_
_entity_poly.entity_id
_entity_poly.type
_entity_poly.pdbx_seq_one_letter_code
_entity_poly.pdbx_strand_id
1 'polypeptide(L)'
;ITPQVCQEYDEFYITTRAEIETFNGWYECTLDPECDATLEYPGYQTPSSIVEWPGNFNELLDNTNTYDPNLAPFFDRNGDLVYDPLDGDYPWYDLTGEIDCRTSRRVTLYGDYNMWWVFNDKGNIHTNTGGDAIGMEIKAQAFAFATNDEINSMTFYNYELINRSTQLLTNTYFAVWADADIGCYADDFTGCDVQRGLGYQYNGVGIDGGCQQAIGQNPPAIGIDFFEGPYQDNDGRDNILDTDVGAAYQDGGIPYKGLGIGYGDGIADNERYGMKRFTYFAVSYTHLTLPTISCVY
;
A
#
# COMPACT_ATOMS: atom_id res chain seq x y z
N ILE A 1 -18.20 -8.22 10.08
CA ILE A 1 -17.75 -9.06 8.93
C ILE A 1 -17.92 -10.51 9.32
N THR A 2 -18.53 -11.32 8.48
CA THR A 2 -18.66 -12.77 8.66
C THR A 2 -17.56 -13.51 7.90
N PRO A 3 -17.26 -14.79 8.23
CA PRO A 3 -16.32 -15.58 7.45
C PRO A 3 -16.67 -15.69 5.97
N GLN A 4 -17.96 -15.70 5.63
CA GLN A 4 -18.43 -15.74 4.24
C GLN A 4 -18.00 -14.47 3.49
N VAL A 5 -18.20 -13.31 4.11
CA VAL A 5 -17.77 -12.02 3.54
C VAL A 5 -16.26 -11.98 3.33
N CYS A 6 -15.48 -12.49 4.30
CA CYS A 6 -14.02 -12.56 4.13
C CYS A 6 -13.63 -13.44 2.92
N GLN A 7 -14.38 -14.51 2.66
CA GLN A 7 -14.12 -15.38 1.50
C GLN A 7 -14.51 -14.73 0.17
N GLU A 8 -15.53 -13.89 0.13
CA GLU A 8 -15.97 -13.19 -1.08
C GLU A 8 -14.94 -12.17 -1.57
N TYR A 9 -14.16 -11.61 -0.66
CA TYR A 9 -13.10 -10.61 -0.96
C TYR A 9 -11.68 -11.16 -0.76
N ASP A 10 -11.51 -12.48 -0.63
CA ASP A 10 -10.20 -13.13 -0.51
C ASP A 10 -9.56 -13.33 -1.88
N GLU A 11 -9.40 -12.23 -2.60
CA GLU A 11 -8.81 -12.21 -3.93
C GLU A 11 -8.04 -10.92 -4.20
N PHE A 12 -7.28 -10.90 -5.28
CA PHE A 12 -6.58 -9.73 -5.77
C PHE A 12 -7.31 -9.13 -6.96
N TYR A 13 -7.66 -7.88 -6.86
CA TYR A 13 -8.27 -7.11 -7.94
C TYR A 13 -7.17 -6.43 -8.74
N ILE A 14 -6.95 -6.90 -9.96
CA ILE A 14 -5.85 -6.46 -10.80
C ILE A 14 -6.39 -5.56 -11.90
N THR A 15 -5.74 -4.41 -12.09
CA THR A 15 -6.05 -3.49 -13.18
C THR A 15 -4.78 -2.82 -13.69
N THR A 16 -4.83 -2.30 -14.90
CA THR A 16 -3.75 -1.52 -15.50
C THR A 16 -4.22 -0.11 -15.84
N ARG A 17 -3.32 0.84 -15.77
CA ARG A 17 -3.61 2.22 -16.18
C ARG A 17 -4.12 2.29 -17.61
N ALA A 18 -3.53 1.49 -18.51
CA ALA A 18 -3.91 1.45 -19.91
C ALA A 18 -5.36 0.96 -20.16
N GLU A 19 -5.82 -0.03 -19.38
CA GLU A 19 -7.23 -0.47 -19.42
C GLU A 19 -8.18 0.64 -19.01
N ILE A 20 -7.85 1.36 -17.95
CA ILE A 20 -8.67 2.45 -17.43
C ILE A 20 -8.69 3.64 -18.41
N GLU A 21 -7.55 4.01 -18.95
CA GLU A 21 -7.46 5.07 -19.98
C GLU A 21 -8.27 4.71 -21.23
N THR A 22 -8.20 3.46 -21.65
CA THR A 22 -8.97 2.96 -22.81
C THR A 22 -10.46 2.97 -22.52
N PHE A 23 -10.88 2.51 -21.35
CA PHE A 23 -12.29 2.54 -20.92
C PHE A 23 -12.81 3.98 -20.88
N ASN A 24 -12.08 4.87 -20.23
CA ASN A 24 -12.48 6.28 -20.13
C ASN A 24 -12.59 6.92 -21.51
N GLY A 25 -11.62 6.71 -22.39
CA GLY A 25 -11.66 7.22 -23.75
C GLY A 25 -12.83 6.65 -24.58
N TRP A 26 -13.10 5.35 -24.46
CA TRP A 26 -14.25 4.71 -25.09
C TRP A 26 -15.56 5.30 -24.55
N TYR A 27 -15.71 5.41 -23.25
CA TYR A 27 -16.93 5.94 -22.63
C TYR A 27 -17.19 7.40 -23.03
N GLU A 28 -16.17 8.26 -22.98
CA GLU A 28 -16.26 9.64 -23.45
C GLU A 28 -16.70 9.71 -24.93
N CYS A 29 -16.15 8.85 -25.79
CA CYS A 29 -16.55 8.76 -27.19
C CYS A 29 -18.02 8.35 -27.37
N THR A 30 -18.57 7.50 -26.48
CA THR A 30 -20.01 7.14 -26.54
C THR A 30 -20.92 8.32 -26.19
N LEU A 31 -20.43 9.29 -25.43
CA LEU A 31 -21.17 10.50 -25.05
C LEU A 31 -21.06 11.63 -26.06
N ASP A 32 -20.02 11.61 -26.89
CA ASP A 32 -19.76 12.65 -27.89
C ASP A 32 -20.50 12.34 -29.22
N PRO A 33 -21.44 13.19 -29.62
CA PRO A 33 -22.16 13.00 -30.89
C PRO A 33 -21.27 13.02 -32.17
N GLU A 34 -20.04 13.58 -32.05
CA GLU A 34 -19.10 13.66 -33.18
C GLU A 34 -18.12 12.47 -33.19
N CYS A 35 -18.14 11.60 -32.15
CA CYS A 35 -17.29 10.41 -32.05
C CYS A 35 -18.06 9.15 -32.42
N ASP A 36 -17.49 8.31 -33.28
CA ASP A 36 -18.02 6.98 -33.58
C ASP A 36 -17.24 5.93 -32.80
N ALA A 37 -17.79 5.54 -31.66
CA ALA A 37 -17.15 4.57 -30.76
C ALA A 37 -16.94 3.20 -31.41
N THR A 38 -17.72 2.82 -32.43
CA THR A 38 -17.51 1.55 -33.11
C THR A 38 -16.35 1.60 -34.12
N LEU A 39 -16.03 2.79 -34.59
CA LEU A 39 -14.89 3.04 -35.47
C LEU A 39 -13.59 3.26 -34.70
N GLU A 40 -13.65 4.08 -33.65
CA GLU A 40 -12.47 4.43 -32.82
C GLU A 40 -12.05 3.28 -31.92
N TYR A 41 -13.01 2.49 -31.41
CA TYR A 41 -12.79 1.35 -30.48
C TYR A 41 -13.44 0.07 -31.05
N PRO A 42 -12.97 -0.49 -32.16
CA PRO A 42 -13.66 -1.59 -32.86
C PRO A 42 -13.69 -2.86 -31.98
N GLY A 43 -14.90 -3.30 -31.65
CA GLY A 43 -15.11 -4.51 -30.85
C GLY A 43 -14.75 -4.39 -29.40
N TYR A 44 -14.60 -3.16 -28.87
CA TYR A 44 -14.30 -2.94 -27.44
C TYR A 44 -15.39 -3.55 -26.56
N GLN A 45 -14.94 -4.18 -25.50
CA GLN A 45 -15.75 -4.68 -24.39
C GLN A 45 -15.08 -4.25 -23.11
N THR A 46 -15.85 -3.76 -22.14
CA THR A 46 -15.34 -3.41 -20.82
C THR A 46 -14.70 -4.63 -20.18
N PRO A 47 -13.41 -4.56 -19.78
CA PRO A 47 -12.73 -5.70 -19.20
C PRO A 47 -13.28 -6.06 -17.81
N SER A 48 -13.10 -7.32 -17.41
CA SER A 48 -13.55 -7.81 -16.10
C SER A 48 -12.88 -7.07 -14.94
N SER A 49 -11.67 -6.60 -15.13
CA SER A 49 -10.95 -5.76 -14.16
C SER A 49 -11.70 -4.48 -13.78
N ILE A 50 -12.59 -3.99 -14.65
CA ILE A 50 -13.47 -2.85 -14.40
C ILE A 50 -14.85 -3.33 -13.96
N VAL A 51 -15.42 -4.32 -14.65
CA VAL A 51 -16.77 -4.83 -14.33
C VAL A 51 -16.84 -5.41 -12.93
N GLU A 52 -15.80 -6.14 -12.52
CA GLU A 52 -15.72 -6.86 -11.24
C GLU A 52 -14.96 -6.07 -10.16
N TRP A 53 -14.72 -4.78 -10.37
CA TRP A 53 -14.07 -3.94 -9.37
C TRP A 53 -14.93 -3.79 -8.11
N PRO A 54 -14.37 -3.99 -6.89
CA PRO A 54 -15.15 -3.96 -5.65
C PRO A 54 -15.40 -2.51 -5.17
N GLY A 55 -15.93 -1.69 -6.06
CA GLY A 55 -16.44 -0.36 -5.74
C GLY A 55 -17.75 -0.44 -4.95
N ASN A 56 -18.23 0.72 -4.48
CA ASN A 56 -19.42 0.80 -3.64
C ASN A 56 -20.63 0.19 -4.34
N PHE A 57 -21.27 -0.77 -3.70
CA PHE A 57 -22.55 -1.36 -4.14
C PHE A 57 -22.54 -1.90 -5.58
N ASN A 58 -21.39 -2.34 -6.09
CA ASN A 58 -21.30 -2.92 -7.41
C ASN A 58 -22.22 -4.15 -7.52
N GLU A 59 -23.37 -3.98 -8.19
CA GLU A 59 -24.38 -5.03 -8.37
C GLU A 59 -23.87 -6.18 -9.26
N LEU A 60 -22.84 -5.92 -10.08
CA LEU A 60 -22.27 -6.91 -10.99
C LEU A 60 -21.40 -7.94 -10.27
N LEU A 61 -20.98 -7.64 -9.04
CA LEU A 61 -20.23 -8.56 -8.19
C LEU A 61 -21.09 -9.60 -7.47
N ASP A 62 -22.35 -9.79 -7.81
CA ASP A 62 -23.28 -10.66 -7.06
C ASP A 62 -23.28 -10.39 -5.54
N ASN A 63 -22.97 -9.16 -5.19
CA ASN A 63 -22.70 -8.75 -3.83
C ASN A 63 -23.90 -7.97 -3.28
N THR A 64 -24.97 -8.69 -3.02
CA THR A 64 -26.22 -8.12 -2.46
C THR A 64 -26.04 -7.63 -1.02
N ASN A 65 -24.84 -7.62 -0.51
CA ASN A 65 -24.57 -7.32 0.86
C ASN A 65 -24.04 -5.91 0.99
N THR A 66 -24.67 -5.14 1.80
CA THR A 66 -24.32 -3.81 2.27
C THR A 66 -23.07 -3.83 3.15
N TYR A 67 -21.95 -4.32 2.60
CA TYR A 67 -20.67 -4.19 3.27
C TYR A 67 -20.18 -2.76 3.09
N ASP A 68 -19.06 -2.44 3.69
CA ASP A 68 -18.56 -1.09 3.72
C ASP A 68 -18.72 -0.37 2.37
N PRO A 69 -19.50 0.72 2.30
CA PRO A 69 -19.71 1.47 1.07
C PRO A 69 -18.44 2.16 0.56
N ASN A 70 -17.33 2.06 1.27
CA ASN A 70 -16.04 2.65 0.88
C ASN A 70 -14.97 1.58 0.74
N LEU A 71 -15.21 0.51 -0.02
CA LEU A 71 -14.25 -0.58 -0.14
C LEU A 71 -13.08 -0.18 -1.04
N ALA A 72 -13.16 -0.40 -2.34
CA ALA A 72 -12.10 -0.02 -3.26
C ALA A 72 -12.29 1.41 -3.80
N PRO A 73 -11.22 2.15 -4.07
CA PRO A 73 -11.34 3.48 -4.63
C PRO A 73 -11.86 3.43 -6.06
N PHE A 74 -12.85 4.25 -6.37
CA PHE A 74 -13.41 4.38 -7.72
C PHE A 74 -13.68 5.85 -8.05
N PHE A 75 -13.61 6.15 -9.34
CA PHE A 75 -14.05 7.44 -9.86
C PHE A 75 -15.55 7.36 -10.10
N ASP A 76 -16.28 8.16 -9.37
CA ASP A 76 -17.74 8.27 -9.42
C ASP A 76 -18.08 9.43 -10.38
N ARG A 77 -18.51 9.10 -11.59
CA ARG A 77 -18.74 10.06 -12.65
C ARG A 77 -20.03 10.87 -12.46
N ASN A 78 -21.06 10.22 -12.00
CA ASN A 78 -22.39 10.84 -11.83
C ASN A 78 -22.61 11.41 -10.40
N GLY A 79 -21.76 11.04 -9.43
CA GLY A 79 -21.79 11.54 -8.06
C GLY A 79 -22.86 10.88 -7.19
N ASP A 80 -23.30 9.67 -7.53
CA ASP A 80 -24.34 8.94 -6.79
C ASP A 80 -23.79 8.03 -5.69
N LEU A 81 -22.47 7.88 -5.59
CA LEU A 81 -21.75 7.05 -4.63
C LEU A 81 -21.97 5.53 -4.83
N VAL A 82 -22.43 5.13 -6.00
CA VAL A 82 -22.57 3.73 -6.40
C VAL A 82 -21.61 3.46 -7.55
N TYR A 83 -20.91 2.34 -7.51
CA TYR A 83 -20.03 1.95 -8.60
C TYR A 83 -20.81 1.24 -9.71
N ASP A 84 -20.96 1.90 -10.84
CA ASP A 84 -21.57 1.31 -12.04
C ASP A 84 -20.73 1.65 -13.30
N PRO A 85 -20.02 0.67 -13.88
CA PRO A 85 -19.28 0.90 -15.12
C PRO A 85 -20.17 1.30 -16.31
N LEU A 86 -21.48 1.03 -16.26
CA LEU A 86 -22.42 1.47 -17.31
C LEU A 86 -22.65 2.98 -17.27
N ASP A 87 -22.51 3.59 -16.10
CA ASP A 87 -22.56 5.03 -15.89
C ASP A 87 -21.19 5.71 -16.08
N GLY A 88 -20.17 4.92 -16.42
CA GLY A 88 -18.83 5.39 -16.74
C GLY A 88 -17.88 5.45 -15.55
N ASP A 89 -18.22 4.80 -14.44
CA ASP A 89 -17.35 4.67 -13.29
C ASP A 89 -16.21 3.70 -13.56
N TYR A 90 -15.07 3.94 -12.93
CA TYR A 90 -13.89 3.10 -13.12
C TYR A 90 -13.00 3.05 -11.87
N PRO A 91 -12.17 2.01 -11.69
CA PRO A 91 -11.14 1.97 -10.66
C PRO A 91 -10.30 3.25 -10.67
N TRP A 92 -10.22 3.96 -9.56
CA TRP A 92 -9.80 5.35 -9.57
C TRP A 92 -8.30 5.55 -9.77
N TYR A 93 -7.90 5.71 -11.02
CA TYR A 93 -6.66 6.39 -11.39
C TYR A 93 -6.93 7.88 -11.57
N ASP A 94 -6.04 8.72 -11.04
CA ASP A 94 -6.08 10.15 -11.34
C ASP A 94 -5.60 10.39 -12.78
N LEU A 95 -6.54 10.34 -13.73
CA LEU A 95 -6.25 10.53 -15.15
C LEU A 95 -6.05 12.00 -15.52
N THR A 96 -6.56 12.91 -14.70
CA THR A 96 -6.54 14.36 -14.94
C THR A 96 -5.38 15.06 -14.25
N GLY A 97 -4.74 14.41 -13.27
CA GLY A 97 -3.68 14.99 -12.48
C GLY A 97 -4.17 16.06 -11.49
N GLU A 98 -5.42 15.93 -11.05
CA GLU A 98 -6.04 16.89 -10.12
C GLU A 98 -5.67 16.62 -8.65
N ILE A 99 -5.14 15.42 -8.36
CA ILE A 99 -4.79 15.05 -7.00
C ILE A 99 -3.37 15.51 -6.68
N ASP A 100 -3.26 16.54 -5.88
CA ASP A 100 -1.99 16.86 -5.23
C ASP A 100 -1.80 15.92 -4.03
N CYS A 101 -0.91 14.94 -4.17
CA CYS A 101 -0.61 13.94 -3.14
C CYS A 101 -0.02 14.55 -1.84
N ARG A 102 0.45 15.79 -1.86
CA ARG A 102 0.96 16.48 -0.67
C ARG A 102 -0.16 17.02 0.22
N THR A 103 -1.32 17.34 -0.36
CA THR A 103 -2.45 17.94 0.34
C THR A 103 -3.67 17.05 0.41
N SER A 104 -3.83 16.13 -0.54
CA SER A 104 -4.97 15.23 -0.60
C SER A 104 -4.72 13.99 0.25
N ARG A 105 -5.72 13.65 1.06
CA ARG A 105 -5.77 12.36 1.78
C ARG A 105 -6.52 11.28 0.99
N ARG A 106 -6.92 11.59 -0.24
CA ARG A 106 -7.59 10.63 -1.11
C ARG A 106 -6.57 9.61 -1.61
N VAL A 107 -6.93 8.35 -1.51
CA VAL A 107 -6.12 7.24 -2.03
C VAL A 107 -6.66 6.87 -3.40
N THR A 108 -5.81 7.01 -4.42
CA THR A 108 -6.07 6.56 -5.79
C THR A 108 -5.22 5.33 -6.10
N LEU A 109 -5.44 4.72 -7.26
CA LEU A 109 -4.56 3.69 -7.77
C LEU A 109 -3.33 4.30 -8.43
N TYR A 110 -2.20 3.64 -8.26
CA TYR A 110 -0.91 4.10 -8.75
C TYR A 110 -0.28 3.08 -9.70
N GLY A 111 0.71 3.54 -10.46
CA GLY A 111 1.52 2.71 -11.34
C GLY A 111 0.84 2.37 -12.67
N ASP A 112 1.59 1.71 -13.55
CA ASP A 112 1.06 1.18 -14.81
C ASP A 112 0.33 -0.14 -14.61
N TYR A 113 0.73 -0.91 -13.60
CA TYR A 113 0.10 -2.13 -13.13
C TYR A 113 -0.22 -1.99 -11.65
N ASN A 114 -1.45 -2.32 -11.27
CA ASN A 114 -1.93 -2.24 -9.89
C ASN A 114 -2.65 -3.53 -9.49
N MET A 115 -2.42 -3.94 -8.27
CA MET A 115 -3.09 -5.05 -7.60
C MET A 115 -3.62 -4.52 -6.27
N TRP A 116 -4.93 -4.54 -6.10
CA TRP A 116 -5.61 -4.09 -4.89
C TRP A 116 -6.22 -5.26 -4.13
N TRP A 117 -6.22 -5.21 -2.81
CA TRP A 117 -6.87 -6.19 -1.95
C TRP A 117 -7.22 -5.60 -0.58
N VAL A 118 -8.07 -6.30 0.17
CA VAL A 118 -8.48 -5.93 1.52
C VAL A 118 -8.37 -7.13 2.46
N PHE A 119 -7.95 -6.86 3.68
CA PHE A 119 -7.88 -7.87 4.72
C PHE A 119 -8.12 -7.28 6.11
N ASN A 120 -8.29 -8.14 7.10
CA ASN A 120 -8.50 -7.73 8.49
C ASN A 120 -7.80 -8.67 9.46
N ASP A 121 -7.74 -8.28 10.72
CA ASP A 121 -7.10 -9.03 11.79
C ASP A 121 -8.02 -10.01 12.53
N LYS A 122 -9.27 -10.24 12.03
CA LYS A 122 -10.25 -11.13 12.66
C LYS A 122 -10.37 -12.51 12.03
N GLY A 123 -9.71 -12.75 10.91
CA GLY A 123 -9.88 -13.97 10.13
C GLY A 123 -9.35 -15.24 10.81
N ASN A 124 -8.33 -15.12 11.65
CA ASN A 124 -7.65 -16.24 12.27
C ASN A 124 -7.34 -16.01 13.76
N ILE A 125 -7.05 -17.11 14.46
CA ILE A 125 -6.48 -17.05 15.81
C ILE A 125 -5.00 -16.65 15.69
N HIS A 126 -4.56 -15.65 16.43
CA HIS A 126 -3.19 -15.16 16.43
C HIS A 126 -2.28 -16.08 17.25
N THR A 127 -2.04 -17.30 16.74
CA THR A 127 -1.33 -18.36 17.47
C THR A 127 0.12 -18.02 17.79
N ASN A 128 0.78 -17.24 16.95
CA ASN A 128 2.20 -16.88 17.15
C ASN A 128 2.40 -15.88 18.30
N THR A 129 1.43 -15.01 18.53
CA THR A 129 1.53 -13.95 19.53
C THR A 129 0.62 -14.19 20.73
N GLY A 130 -0.44 -14.97 20.56
CA GLY A 130 -1.51 -15.14 21.54
C GLY A 130 -2.34 -13.86 21.77
N GLY A 131 -2.18 -12.85 20.89
CA GLY A 131 -2.92 -11.60 20.97
C GLY A 131 -4.36 -11.73 20.47
N ASP A 132 -5.23 -10.90 21.00
CA ASP A 132 -6.60 -10.76 20.51
C ASP A 132 -6.63 -9.87 19.26
N ALA A 133 -7.66 -10.07 18.41
CA ALA A 133 -7.92 -9.18 17.29
C ALA A 133 -8.26 -7.76 17.78
N ILE A 134 -7.63 -6.76 17.20
CA ILE A 134 -7.83 -5.34 17.56
C ILE A 134 -8.88 -4.63 16.71
N GLY A 135 -9.38 -5.31 15.66
CA GLY A 135 -10.43 -4.79 14.79
C GLY A 135 -9.92 -3.83 13.73
N MET A 136 -8.77 -4.12 13.16
CA MET A 136 -8.23 -3.39 12.02
C MET A 136 -8.74 -3.95 10.70
N GLU A 137 -9.08 -3.06 9.79
CA GLU A 137 -9.25 -3.34 8.37
C GLU A 137 -8.09 -2.68 7.63
N ILE A 138 -7.51 -3.38 6.68
CA ILE A 138 -6.38 -2.91 5.91
C ILE A 138 -6.73 -3.03 4.43
N LYS A 139 -6.77 -1.90 3.74
CA LYS A 139 -6.84 -1.83 2.30
C LYS A 139 -5.43 -1.65 1.77
N ALA A 140 -5.07 -2.46 0.81
CA ALA A 140 -3.71 -2.47 0.31
C ALA A 140 -3.68 -2.44 -1.20
N GLN A 141 -2.66 -1.82 -1.75
CA GLN A 141 -2.33 -1.92 -3.16
C GLN A 141 -0.84 -2.15 -3.34
N ALA A 142 -0.50 -3.02 -4.28
CA ALA A 142 0.83 -3.20 -4.82
C ALA A 142 0.85 -2.67 -6.25
N PHE A 143 1.87 -1.90 -6.60
CA PHE A 143 1.94 -1.32 -7.94
C PHE A 143 3.38 -1.24 -8.46
N ALA A 144 3.49 -1.15 -9.78
CA ALA A 144 4.77 -1.05 -10.47
C ALA A 144 4.65 -0.11 -11.67
N PHE A 145 5.79 0.40 -12.10
CA PHE A 145 5.92 1.28 -13.25
C PHE A 145 6.75 0.61 -14.35
N ALA A 146 6.30 0.75 -15.59
CA ALA A 146 7.04 0.32 -16.77
C ALA A 146 7.93 1.47 -17.25
N THR A 147 9.15 1.55 -16.69
CA THR A 147 10.11 2.61 -17.01
C THR A 147 11.40 2.02 -17.61
N ASN A 148 12.26 2.89 -18.12
CA ASN A 148 13.59 2.51 -18.63
C ASN A 148 14.73 2.80 -17.64
N ASP A 149 14.41 3.02 -16.38
CA ASP A 149 15.35 3.31 -15.29
C ASP A 149 15.20 2.29 -14.14
N GLU A 150 15.79 2.57 -13.00
CA GLU A 150 15.82 1.72 -11.82
C GLU A 150 14.42 1.48 -11.22
N ILE A 151 13.47 2.39 -11.48
CA ILE A 151 12.08 2.27 -10.99
C ILE A 151 11.40 1.03 -11.56
N ASN A 152 11.79 0.60 -12.78
CA ASN A 152 11.30 -0.64 -13.39
C ASN A 152 11.64 -1.91 -12.57
N SER A 153 12.60 -1.82 -11.67
CA SER A 153 13.00 -2.92 -10.78
C SER A 153 12.42 -2.81 -9.38
N MET A 154 11.46 -1.90 -9.18
CA MET A 154 10.82 -1.64 -7.91
C MET A 154 9.36 -2.07 -7.93
N THR A 155 8.88 -2.56 -6.80
CA THR A 155 7.47 -2.73 -6.49
C THR A 155 7.12 -1.86 -5.30
N PHE A 156 6.00 -1.17 -5.38
CA PHE A 156 5.55 -0.23 -4.37
C PHE A 156 4.31 -0.78 -3.67
N TYR A 157 4.15 -0.43 -2.41
CA TYR A 157 3.01 -0.85 -1.61
C TYR A 157 2.43 0.35 -0.88
N ASN A 158 1.11 0.47 -0.91
CA ASN A 158 0.37 1.45 -0.12
C ASN A 158 -0.63 0.72 0.77
N TYR A 159 -0.68 1.09 2.05
CA TYR A 159 -1.58 0.48 3.03
C TYR A 159 -2.43 1.57 3.68
N GLU A 160 -3.75 1.43 3.61
CA GLU A 160 -4.69 2.25 4.35
C GLU A 160 -5.16 1.46 5.58
N LEU A 161 -4.85 1.98 6.77
CA LEU A 161 -5.15 1.35 8.05
C LEU A 161 -6.42 1.95 8.64
N ILE A 162 -7.45 1.15 8.83
CA ILE A 162 -8.76 1.60 9.29
C ILE A 162 -9.11 0.91 10.60
N ASN A 163 -9.27 1.69 11.66
CA ASN A 163 -9.76 1.17 12.93
C ASN A 163 -11.29 0.99 12.87
N ARG A 164 -11.73 -0.24 12.73
CA ARG A 164 -13.16 -0.62 12.76
C ARG A 164 -13.64 -1.02 14.16
N SER A 165 -12.76 -0.96 15.16
CA SER A 165 -13.14 -1.24 16.53
C SER A 165 -13.78 -0.02 17.21
N THR A 166 -14.39 -0.24 18.36
CA THR A 166 -14.91 0.84 19.21
C THR A 166 -13.88 1.36 20.19
N GLN A 167 -12.64 0.86 20.12
CA GLN A 167 -11.58 1.18 21.05
C GLN A 167 -10.60 2.18 20.43
N LEU A 168 -10.12 3.12 21.25
CA LEU A 168 -8.98 3.94 20.90
C LEU A 168 -7.70 3.09 21.01
N LEU A 169 -7.00 2.94 19.90
CA LEU A 169 -5.72 2.24 19.86
C LEU A 169 -4.60 3.23 20.22
N THR A 170 -3.92 2.99 21.33
CA THR A 170 -2.78 3.79 21.80
C THR A 170 -1.50 2.96 21.70
N ASN A 171 -0.35 3.63 21.53
CA ASN A 171 0.96 2.96 21.39
C ASN A 171 0.95 1.88 20.29
N THR A 172 0.31 2.18 19.17
CA THR A 172 0.20 1.27 18.04
C THR A 172 1.42 1.42 17.14
N TYR A 173 1.95 0.29 16.68
CA TYR A 173 3.06 0.24 15.74
C TYR A 173 2.62 -0.51 14.50
N PHE A 174 2.92 0.04 13.36
CA PHE A 174 2.87 -0.66 12.09
C PHE A 174 4.27 -1.13 11.73
N ALA A 175 4.40 -2.35 11.24
CA ALA A 175 5.68 -2.89 10.80
C ALA A 175 5.50 -3.69 9.51
N VAL A 176 6.44 -3.54 8.59
CA VAL A 176 6.56 -4.41 7.43
C VAL A 176 7.48 -5.55 7.82
N TRP A 177 7.01 -6.78 7.64
CA TRP A 177 7.82 -7.98 7.74
C TRP A 177 8.28 -8.39 6.35
N ALA A 178 9.57 -8.63 6.20
CA ALA A 178 10.13 -9.16 4.98
C ALA A 178 11.05 -10.33 5.31
N ASP A 179 10.91 -11.39 4.55
CA ASP A 179 11.74 -12.60 4.62
C ASP A 179 12.26 -12.85 3.20
N ALA A 180 13.41 -12.26 2.90
CA ALA A 180 13.99 -12.29 1.57
C ALA A 180 15.20 -13.24 1.56
N ASP A 181 15.14 -14.26 0.71
CA ASP A 181 16.25 -15.15 0.45
C ASP A 181 16.90 -14.78 -0.89
N ILE A 182 18.20 -14.46 -0.89
CA ILE A 182 18.96 -14.18 -2.10
C ILE A 182 19.70 -15.44 -2.52
N GLY A 183 18.95 -16.36 -3.13
CA GLY A 183 19.46 -17.68 -3.49
C GLY A 183 19.70 -18.57 -2.28
N CYS A 184 20.92 -18.63 -1.78
CA CYS A 184 21.28 -19.41 -0.59
C CYS A 184 21.20 -18.57 0.68
N TYR A 185 20.17 -18.70 1.46
CA TYR A 185 19.91 -17.92 2.68
C TYR A 185 21.06 -17.93 3.72
N ALA A 186 21.96 -18.89 3.65
CA ALA A 186 22.97 -19.12 4.70
C ALA A 186 24.15 -18.12 4.66
N ASP A 187 24.36 -17.47 3.55
CA ASP A 187 25.43 -16.46 3.35
C ASP A 187 24.88 -15.05 3.08
N ASP A 188 23.59 -14.85 3.33
CA ASP A 188 22.92 -13.56 3.28
C ASP A 188 23.21 -12.71 4.53
N PHE A 189 23.41 -11.43 4.32
CA PHE A 189 23.59 -10.42 5.35
C PHE A 189 22.52 -9.35 5.27
N THR A 190 22.07 -8.91 6.43
CA THR A 190 21.05 -7.88 6.57
C THR A 190 21.64 -6.62 7.18
N GLY A 191 21.25 -5.48 6.68
CA GLY A 191 21.63 -4.18 7.22
C GLY A 191 20.50 -3.15 7.13
N CYS A 192 20.76 -1.96 7.66
CA CYS A 192 19.85 -0.84 7.55
C CYS A 192 20.58 0.48 7.35
N ASP A 193 19.95 1.40 6.63
CA ASP A 193 20.30 2.81 6.57
C ASP A 193 19.19 3.61 7.23
N VAL A 194 19.42 4.00 8.48
CA VAL A 194 18.40 4.68 9.30
C VAL A 194 18.02 6.04 8.73
N GLN A 195 18.98 6.74 8.11
CA GLN A 195 18.75 8.07 7.55
C GLN A 195 17.83 8.04 6.31
N ARG A 196 17.80 6.89 5.64
CA ARG A 196 16.95 6.68 4.46
C ARG A 196 15.67 5.91 4.74
N GLY A 197 15.52 5.37 5.96
CA GLY A 197 14.39 4.49 6.24
C GLY A 197 14.50 3.11 5.56
N LEU A 198 15.72 2.71 5.18
CA LEU A 198 15.98 1.57 4.32
C LEU A 198 16.47 0.36 5.12
N GLY A 199 15.80 -0.78 4.98
CA GLY A 199 16.34 -2.10 5.29
C GLY A 199 16.87 -2.74 4.02
N TYR A 200 17.98 -3.49 4.09
CA TYR A 200 18.52 -4.15 2.91
C TYR A 200 19.14 -5.49 3.25
N GLN A 201 19.15 -6.36 2.24
CA GLN A 201 19.79 -7.67 2.31
C GLN A 201 20.66 -7.88 1.08
N TYR A 202 21.79 -8.53 1.27
CA TYR A 202 22.77 -8.82 0.23
C TYR A 202 23.54 -10.10 0.54
N ASN A 203 24.00 -10.77 -0.50
CA ASN A 203 24.86 -11.93 -0.34
C ASN A 203 26.25 -11.54 0.17
N GLY A 204 26.74 -12.19 1.21
CA GLY A 204 27.99 -11.86 1.88
C GLY A 204 29.26 -12.19 1.10
N VAL A 205 29.13 -12.94 0.02
CA VAL A 205 30.23 -13.33 -0.89
C VAL A 205 29.86 -13.03 -2.33
N GLY A 206 30.86 -12.84 -3.19
CA GLY A 206 30.63 -12.47 -4.59
C GLY A 206 30.06 -13.58 -5.48
N ILE A 207 29.94 -14.79 -4.95
CA ILE A 207 29.34 -15.95 -5.63
C ILE A 207 28.40 -16.61 -4.64
N ASP A 208 27.13 -16.56 -4.94
CA ASP A 208 26.13 -17.30 -4.20
C ASP A 208 26.16 -18.78 -4.62
N GLY A 209 26.34 -19.66 -3.66
CA GLY A 209 26.51 -21.08 -3.94
C GLY A 209 26.36 -21.96 -2.70
N GLY A 210 26.27 -23.25 -2.93
CA GLY A 210 26.18 -24.25 -1.85
C GLY A 210 24.76 -24.77 -1.56
N CYS A 211 23.76 -24.23 -2.25
CA CYS A 211 22.39 -24.73 -2.18
C CYS A 211 21.79 -24.93 -3.58
N GLN A 212 20.59 -25.48 -3.62
CA GLN A 212 19.88 -25.76 -4.88
C GLN A 212 19.35 -24.48 -5.56
N GLN A 213 19.07 -23.43 -4.77
CA GLN A 213 18.52 -22.15 -5.23
C GLN A 213 19.61 -21.14 -5.57
N ALA A 214 20.87 -21.50 -5.56
CA ALA A 214 22.00 -20.63 -5.79
C ALA A 214 21.87 -19.81 -7.09
N ILE A 215 22.07 -18.50 -6.98
CA ILE A 215 22.03 -17.55 -8.11
C ILE A 215 23.36 -17.56 -8.89
N GLY A 216 24.47 -17.87 -8.23
CA GLY A 216 25.79 -17.89 -8.85
C GLY A 216 26.54 -16.56 -8.72
N GLN A 217 27.20 -16.14 -9.82
CA GLN A 217 28.03 -14.94 -9.80
C GLN A 217 27.18 -13.65 -9.78
N ASN A 218 27.67 -12.67 -9.02
CA ASN A 218 27.06 -11.34 -8.87
C ASN A 218 25.57 -11.43 -8.42
N PRO A 219 25.28 -12.04 -7.28
CA PRO A 219 23.91 -12.08 -6.75
C PRO A 219 23.41 -10.64 -6.53
N PRO A 220 22.10 -10.39 -6.70
CA PRO A 220 21.52 -9.09 -6.47
C PRO A 220 21.52 -8.73 -4.99
N ALA A 221 21.18 -7.48 -4.69
CA ALA A 221 20.75 -7.04 -3.37
C ALA A 221 19.28 -6.64 -3.42
N ILE A 222 18.59 -6.75 -2.31
CA ILE A 222 17.21 -6.26 -2.14
C ILE A 222 17.19 -5.15 -1.11
N GLY A 223 16.44 -4.09 -1.38
CA GLY A 223 16.16 -3.01 -0.44
C GLY A 223 14.67 -2.93 -0.16
N ILE A 224 14.32 -2.64 1.08
CA ILE A 224 12.95 -2.37 1.52
C ILE A 224 12.98 -1.00 2.15
N ASP A 225 12.40 -0.04 1.45
CA ASP A 225 12.38 1.35 1.85
C ASP A 225 11.01 1.73 2.42
N PHE A 226 11.01 2.40 3.56
CA PHE A 226 9.83 2.89 4.22
C PHE A 226 9.68 4.38 3.92
N PHE A 227 9.03 4.71 2.81
CA PHE A 227 8.92 6.08 2.34
C PHE A 227 8.10 6.95 3.26
N GLU A 228 6.89 6.49 3.61
CA GLU A 228 5.91 7.29 4.33
C GLU A 228 5.16 6.43 5.35
N GLY A 229 5.06 6.93 6.56
CA GLY A 229 4.21 6.36 7.60
C GLY A 229 2.84 7.03 7.70
N PRO A 230 2.10 6.71 8.77
CA PRO A 230 0.84 7.39 9.08
C PRO A 230 1.04 8.90 9.30
N TYR A 231 -0.04 9.66 9.11
CA TYR A 231 -0.08 11.06 9.53
C TYR A 231 0.14 11.19 11.02
N GLN A 232 0.82 12.27 11.44
CA GLN A 232 1.15 12.47 12.84
C GLN A 232 -0.01 13.05 13.64
N ASP A 233 -0.59 14.14 13.16
CA ASP A 233 -1.65 14.87 13.84
C ASP A 233 -2.57 15.62 12.89
N ASN A 234 -3.47 16.37 13.48
CA ASN A 234 -4.43 17.19 12.74
C ASN A 234 -4.66 18.45 13.59
N ASP A 235 -3.58 19.21 13.82
CA ASP A 235 -3.58 20.40 14.69
C ASP A 235 -3.74 21.70 13.92
N GLY A 236 -3.82 21.64 12.59
CA GLY A 236 -3.98 22.80 11.70
C GLY A 236 -2.69 23.59 11.48
N ARG A 237 -1.53 23.00 11.74
CA ARG A 237 -0.22 23.65 11.61
C ARG A 237 0.69 22.85 10.69
N ASP A 238 1.65 23.56 10.12
CA ASP A 238 2.84 22.99 9.51
C ASP A 238 3.94 22.96 10.59
N ASN A 239 4.25 21.81 11.10
CA ASN A 239 5.24 21.60 12.15
C ASN A 239 6.66 21.71 11.55
N ILE A 240 7.54 22.46 12.19
CA ILE A 240 8.83 22.83 11.57
C ILE A 240 9.93 21.81 11.79
N LEU A 241 9.87 20.92 12.67
CA LEU A 241 10.76 19.79 12.93
C LEU A 241 10.42 19.16 14.29
N ASP A 242 11.02 18.02 14.57
CA ASP A 242 10.94 17.34 15.85
C ASP A 242 11.48 18.12 17.05
N THR A 243 12.20 19.22 16.81
CA THR A 243 12.70 20.15 17.84
C THR A 243 11.71 21.26 18.18
N ASP A 244 10.65 21.42 17.40
CA ASP A 244 9.59 22.36 17.71
C ASP A 244 8.69 21.78 18.81
N VAL A 245 8.59 22.47 19.94
CA VAL A 245 7.88 21.98 21.13
C VAL A 245 6.40 21.70 20.85
N GLY A 246 5.79 22.37 19.85
CA GLY A 246 4.42 22.15 19.42
C GLY A 246 4.23 20.82 18.70
N ALA A 247 5.19 20.46 17.85
CA ALA A 247 5.17 19.21 17.06
C ALA A 247 5.68 18.00 17.84
N ALA A 248 6.67 18.22 18.71
CA ALA A 248 7.34 17.14 19.43
C ALA A 248 6.50 16.50 20.54
N TYR A 249 5.36 17.09 20.89
CA TYR A 249 4.57 16.67 22.04
C TYR A 249 3.13 16.32 21.64
N GLN A 250 2.99 15.42 20.72
CA GLN A 250 1.70 14.80 20.46
C GLN A 250 1.37 13.75 21.51
N ASP A 251 0.12 13.52 21.77
CA ASP A 251 -0.42 12.42 22.58
C ASP A 251 0.28 12.19 23.91
N GLY A 252 0.39 13.22 24.74
CA GLY A 252 0.89 13.10 26.11
C GLY A 252 2.36 13.45 26.31
N GLY A 253 2.98 14.15 25.37
CA GLY A 253 4.26 14.81 25.62
C GLY A 253 5.49 13.94 25.37
N ILE A 254 5.41 12.92 24.52
CA ILE A 254 6.57 12.14 24.11
C ILE A 254 7.10 12.71 22.79
N PRO A 255 8.33 13.27 22.76
CA PRO A 255 8.91 13.76 21.52
C PRO A 255 9.03 12.65 20.48
N TYR A 256 8.59 12.89 19.26
CA TYR A 256 8.89 12.01 18.15
C TYR A 256 10.37 12.16 17.76
N LYS A 257 11.09 11.06 17.72
CA LYS A 257 12.51 11.00 17.39
C LYS A 257 12.76 10.06 16.22
N GLY A 258 12.05 10.22 15.17
CA GLY A 258 12.25 9.40 13.97
C GLY A 258 12.42 10.28 12.74
N LEU A 259 12.69 9.65 11.62
CA LEU A 259 12.53 10.31 10.34
C LEU A 259 11.06 10.62 10.13
N GLY A 260 10.80 11.83 9.70
CA GLY A 260 9.46 12.28 9.29
C GLY A 260 9.57 13.08 8.01
N ILE A 261 8.46 13.24 7.34
CA ILE A 261 8.33 14.04 6.13
C ILE A 261 7.21 15.05 6.31
N GLY A 262 7.20 16.08 5.47
CA GLY A 262 6.18 17.14 5.49
C GLY A 262 6.51 18.32 6.41
N TYR A 263 7.55 18.26 7.21
CA TYR A 263 7.88 19.33 8.14
C TYR A 263 8.36 20.60 7.46
N GLY A 264 7.75 21.73 7.82
CA GLY A 264 8.18 23.05 7.38
C GLY A 264 8.04 23.29 5.88
N ASP A 265 7.13 22.61 5.21
CA ASP A 265 6.91 22.70 3.78
C ASP A 265 5.79 23.70 3.39
N GLY A 266 5.15 24.31 4.36
CA GLY A 266 4.07 25.28 4.19
C GLY A 266 2.68 24.66 4.10
N ILE A 267 2.55 23.36 4.32
CA ILE A 267 1.28 22.62 4.25
C ILE A 267 0.94 22.08 5.65
N ALA A 268 -0.21 22.49 6.18
CA ALA A 268 -0.65 22.03 7.48
C ALA A 268 -1.11 20.56 7.45
N ASP A 269 -0.83 19.84 8.53
CA ASP A 269 -1.32 18.48 8.78
C ASP A 269 -0.92 17.44 7.72
N ASN A 270 0.21 17.64 7.02
CA ASN A 270 0.74 16.68 6.07
C ASN A 270 1.95 15.89 6.61
N GLU A 271 2.35 16.17 7.83
CA GLU A 271 3.46 15.51 8.49
C GLU A 271 3.19 14.02 8.70
N ARG A 272 4.17 13.20 8.37
CA ARG A 272 4.09 11.74 8.50
C ARG A 272 5.25 11.19 9.32
N TYR A 273 4.98 10.08 10.01
CA TYR A 273 6.01 9.32 10.67
C TYR A 273 6.90 8.62 9.64
N GLY A 274 8.21 8.69 9.82
CA GLY A 274 9.17 7.86 9.12
C GLY A 274 9.44 6.55 9.87
N MET A 275 10.40 5.77 9.38
CA MET A 275 10.83 4.54 10.03
C MET A 275 11.44 4.85 11.41
N LYS A 276 10.84 4.33 12.47
CA LYS A 276 11.32 4.53 13.84
C LYS A 276 12.32 3.47 14.29
N ARG A 277 12.18 2.25 13.78
CA ARG A 277 13.01 1.11 14.20
C ARG A 277 13.14 0.11 13.06
N PHE A 278 14.33 -0.42 12.93
CA PHE A 278 14.61 -1.61 12.15
C PHE A 278 15.05 -2.74 13.09
N THR A 279 14.60 -3.94 12.84
CA THR A 279 15.00 -5.13 13.60
C THR A 279 15.09 -6.30 12.63
N TYR A 280 16.11 -7.13 12.76
CA TYR A 280 16.15 -8.39 12.03
C TYR A 280 16.29 -9.56 13.00
N PHE A 281 15.79 -10.71 12.57
CA PHE A 281 15.89 -11.97 13.30
C PHE A 281 16.78 -12.91 12.52
N ALA A 282 17.93 -13.27 13.08
CA ALA A 282 18.76 -14.32 12.50
C ALA A 282 18.13 -15.66 12.86
N VAL A 283 17.60 -16.37 11.85
CA VAL A 283 17.06 -17.71 12.04
C VAL A 283 18.23 -18.68 12.18
N SER A 284 18.56 -19.04 13.42
CA SER A 284 19.44 -20.17 13.72
C SER A 284 18.58 -21.41 13.92
N TYR A 285 19.01 -22.54 13.42
CA TYR A 285 18.35 -23.87 13.53
C TYR A 285 18.11 -24.36 14.96
N THR A 286 18.44 -23.61 15.97
CA THR A 286 18.21 -23.95 17.37
C THR A 286 17.37 -22.88 18.04
N HIS A 287 16.22 -23.28 18.52
CA HIS A 287 15.25 -22.55 19.32
C HIS A 287 15.83 -21.82 20.54
N LEU A 288 16.71 -20.84 20.36
CA LEU A 288 17.21 -20.10 21.54
C LEU A 288 17.55 -18.67 21.16
N THR A 289 16.84 -17.74 21.81
CA THR A 289 17.17 -16.33 22.00
C THR A 289 17.97 -15.68 20.87
N LEU A 290 17.25 -15.18 19.90
CA LEU A 290 17.79 -14.44 18.77
C LEU A 290 18.52 -13.17 19.25
N PRO A 291 19.77 -12.93 18.86
CA PRO A 291 20.33 -11.61 19.01
C PRO A 291 19.57 -10.67 18.10
N THR A 292 18.80 -9.79 18.69
CA THR A 292 18.11 -8.73 17.97
C THR A 292 19.10 -7.61 17.73
N ILE A 293 19.51 -7.37 16.49
CA ILE A 293 20.19 -6.13 16.16
C ILE A 293 19.08 -5.16 15.78
N SER A 294 18.94 -4.09 16.53
CA SER A 294 18.01 -3.02 16.20
C SER A 294 18.79 -1.77 15.83
N CYS A 295 18.50 -1.21 14.66
CA CYS A 295 18.85 0.16 14.37
C CYS A 295 17.76 1.03 14.95
N VAL A 296 18.10 1.90 15.88
CA VAL A 296 17.18 2.84 16.53
C VAL A 296 17.75 4.24 16.32
N TYR A 297 16.88 5.16 15.96
CA TYR A 297 17.21 6.59 15.97
C TYR A 297 17.30 7.12 17.39
#